data_5bcd9abe2960c6ba3007d6c66515bb90
#
_entry.id   5bcd9abe2960c6ba3007d6c66515bb90
#
_cell.length_a   1.000
_cell.length_b   1.000
_cell.length_c   1.000
_cell.angle_alpha   90.00
_cell.angle_beta   90.00
_cell.angle_gamma   90.00
#
_symmetry.space_group_name_H-M   'P 1'
#
loop_
_entity.id
_entity.type
_entity.pdbx_description
1 polymer ?
#
loop_
_entity_poly.entity_id
_entity_poly.type
_entity_poly.pdbx_seq_one_letter_code
_entity_poly.pdbx_strand_id
1 'polypeptide(L)'
;VAYLWRQDHDNRWHAGTLEENRCTLVSDAEPSAVPPLAPALVRTVTSEGAERWVVVGDGASGVRVNGQAFPGIRLLADKDEISVPPRGRFFFSSERLACVEPFDGSREVSCPRCLRPIKPGDPAVRCPNANCGALHHQMERWWCWTHEESCQLCDQLTRFDAGFRWTPEKL
;
A
#
# COMPACT_ATOMS: atom_id res chain seq x y z
N VAL A 1 -0.36 4.61 -3.13
CA VAL A 1 -0.31 3.21 -3.59
C VAL A 1 -0.75 2.31 -2.46
N ALA A 2 -1.51 1.26 -2.75
CA ALA A 2 -1.90 0.23 -1.78
C ALA A 2 -1.77 -1.15 -2.41
N TYR A 3 -1.74 -2.18 -1.59
CA TYR A 3 -1.57 -3.56 -2.03
C TYR A 3 -2.62 -4.47 -1.40
N LEU A 4 -2.97 -5.52 -2.14
CA LEU A 4 -3.79 -6.60 -1.65
C LEU A 4 -2.99 -7.90 -1.69
N TRP A 5 -2.78 -8.50 -0.52
CA TRP A 5 -2.20 -9.81 -0.39
C TRP A 5 -3.25 -10.87 -0.60
N ARG A 6 -2.94 -11.86 -1.42
CA ARG A 6 -3.78 -13.04 -1.68
C ARG A 6 -2.93 -14.30 -1.68
N GLN A 7 -3.53 -15.42 -1.33
CA GLN A 7 -2.90 -16.73 -1.49
C GLN A 7 -3.15 -17.28 -2.89
N ASP A 8 -2.13 -17.91 -3.46
CA ASP A 8 -2.27 -18.73 -4.65
C ASP A 8 -2.70 -20.17 -4.29
N HIS A 9 -2.78 -21.02 -5.32
CA HIS A 9 -3.12 -22.44 -5.17
C HIS A 9 -2.10 -23.25 -4.35
N ASP A 10 -0.85 -22.78 -4.22
CA ASP A 10 0.21 -23.38 -3.40
C ASP A 10 0.24 -22.82 -1.98
N ASN A 11 -0.78 -22.06 -1.57
CA ASN A 11 -0.85 -21.35 -0.29
C ASN A 11 0.27 -20.31 -0.05
N ARG A 12 0.88 -19.80 -1.11
CA ARG A 12 1.87 -18.72 -1.02
C ARG A 12 1.19 -17.37 -1.12
N TRP A 13 1.66 -16.41 -0.33
CA TRP A 13 1.12 -15.07 -0.36
C TRP A 13 1.79 -14.20 -1.43
N HIS A 14 0.97 -13.51 -2.19
CA HIS A 14 1.40 -12.57 -3.23
C HIS A 14 0.73 -11.21 -3.01
N ALA A 15 1.54 -10.15 -3.08
CA ALA A 15 1.02 -8.79 -3.05
C ALA A 15 0.75 -8.30 -4.48
N GLY A 16 -0.49 -7.96 -4.75
CA GLY A 16 -0.89 -7.27 -5.97
C GLY A 16 -1.11 -5.78 -5.71
N THR A 17 -0.65 -4.91 -6.60
CA THR A 17 -0.88 -3.47 -6.52
C THR A 17 -2.34 -3.13 -6.79
N LEU A 18 -2.91 -2.26 -5.97
CA LEU A 18 -4.24 -1.70 -6.18
C LEU A 18 -4.11 -0.40 -6.99
N GLU A 19 -4.13 -0.52 -8.31
CA GLU A 19 -3.97 0.61 -9.25
C GLU A 19 -5.32 1.26 -9.60
N GLU A 20 -6.36 0.44 -9.73
CA GLU A 20 -7.70 0.90 -10.08
C GLU A 20 -8.45 1.47 -8.87
N ASN A 21 -9.41 2.34 -9.13
CA ASN A 21 -10.27 2.90 -8.09
C ASN A 21 -11.19 1.86 -7.44
N ARG A 22 -11.34 0.71 -8.06
CA ARG A 22 -12.16 -0.40 -7.58
C ARG A 22 -11.50 -1.73 -7.91
N CYS A 23 -11.36 -2.58 -6.93
CA CYS A 23 -10.90 -3.97 -7.06
C CYS A 23 -11.98 -4.90 -6.51
N THR A 24 -12.50 -5.80 -7.34
CA THR A 24 -13.46 -6.80 -6.88
C THR A 24 -12.73 -7.97 -6.22
N LEU A 25 -13.16 -8.34 -5.02
CA LEU A 25 -12.59 -9.47 -4.29
C LEU A 25 -13.16 -10.79 -4.85
N VAL A 26 -12.53 -11.28 -5.90
CA VAL A 26 -12.83 -12.57 -6.53
C VAL A 26 -11.64 -13.51 -6.38
N SER A 27 -11.86 -14.80 -6.22
CA SER A 27 -10.78 -15.78 -6.34
C SER A 27 -10.48 -16.00 -7.82
N ASP A 28 -9.24 -16.34 -8.15
CA ASP A 28 -8.80 -16.65 -9.52
C ASP A 28 -9.45 -17.94 -10.08
N ALA A 29 -10.21 -18.66 -9.27
CA ALA A 29 -10.94 -19.84 -9.65
C ALA A 29 -12.30 -19.46 -10.24
N GLU A 30 -12.38 -19.40 -11.55
CA GLU A 30 -13.51 -19.24 -12.47
C GLU A 30 -14.08 -17.83 -12.69
N PRO A 31 -14.10 -17.39 -13.96
CA PRO A 31 -14.74 -16.14 -14.37
C PRO A 31 -16.25 -16.25 -14.56
N SER A 32 -16.92 -17.25 -13.99
CA SER A 32 -18.35 -17.38 -14.16
C SER A 32 -19.12 -16.45 -13.25
N ALA A 33 -19.73 -15.43 -13.86
CA ALA A 33 -20.72 -14.52 -13.30
C ALA A 33 -20.34 -13.92 -11.93
N VAL A 34 -19.57 -12.84 -11.95
CA VAL A 34 -19.40 -11.97 -10.77
C VAL A 34 -20.81 -11.53 -10.33
N PRO A 35 -21.29 -11.91 -9.14
CA PRO A 35 -22.60 -11.46 -8.68
C PRO A 35 -22.58 -9.93 -8.61
N PRO A 36 -23.68 -9.25 -8.94
CA PRO A 36 -23.76 -7.78 -8.98
C PRO A 36 -23.38 -7.08 -7.67
N LEU A 37 -23.34 -7.81 -6.57
CA LEU A 37 -22.98 -7.36 -5.22
C LEU A 37 -21.71 -8.04 -4.69
N ALA A 38 -20.79 -8.43 -5.56
CA ALA A 38 -19.51 -8.98 -5.08
C ALA A 38 -18.77 -7.95 -4.21
N PRO A 39 -18.17 -8.39 -3.09
CA PRO A 39 -17.38 -7.51 -2.25
C PRO A 39 -16.27 -6.86 -3.05
N ALA A 40 -16.06 -5.56 -2.83
CA ALA A 40 -15.06 -4.82 -3.56
C ALA A 40 -14.30 -3.86 -2.65
N LEU A 41 -13.03 -3.65 -2.97
CA LEU A 41 -12.24 -2.54 -2.46
C LEU A 41 -12.48 -1.33 -3.34
N VAL A 42 -12.70 -0.18 -2.72
CA VAL A 42 -12.93 1.08 -3.42
C VAL A 42 -11.97 2.13 -2.86
N ARG A 43 -11.25 2.79 -3.75
CA ARG A 43 -10.44 3.94 -3.39
C ARG A 43 -11.32 5.17 -3.23
N THR A 44 -11.13 5.87 -2.15
CA THR A 44 -11.79 7.14 -1.85
C THR A 44 -10.74 8.21 -1.62
N VAL A 45 -11.09 9.46 -1.89
CA VAL A 45 -10.22 10.60 -1.63
C VAL A 45 -10.97 11.54 -0.69
N THR A 46 -10.33 11.92 0.41
CA THR A 46 -10.90 12.89 1.35
C THR A 46 -10.87 14.29 0.75
N SER A 47 -11.62 15.22 1.34
CA SER A 47 -11.59 16.65 0.96
C SER A 47 -10.20 17.28 1.05
N GLU A 48 -9.32 16.71 1.86
CA GLU A 48 -7.92 17.12 2.03
C GLU A 48 -6.96 16.43 1.06
N GLY A 49 -7.48 15.63 0.11
CA GLY A 49 -6.68 14.91 -0.89
C GLY A 49 -6.04 13.62 -0.38
N ALA A 50 -6.32 13.18 0.84
CA ALA A 50 -5.77 11.94 1.36
C ALA A 50 -6.51 10.72 0.77
N GLU A 51 -5.75 9.79 0.20
CA GLU A 51 -6.30 8.52 -0.28
C GLU A 51 -6.65 7.60 0.88
N ARG A 52 -7.82 6.98 0.76
CA ARG A 52 -8.32 5.96 1.67
C ARG A 52 -8.88 4.78 0.87
N TRP A 53 -8.85 3.61 1.47
CA TRP A 53 -9.49 2.43 0.91
C TRP A 53 -10.60 1.95 1.82
N VAL A 54 -11.70 1.58 1.22
CA VAL A 54 -12.84 1.00 1.91
C VAL A 54 -13.19 -0.34 1.27
N VAL A 55 -13.65 -1.27 2.08
CA VAL A 55 -14.31 -2.47 1.58
C VAL A 55 -15.81 -2.23 1.57
N VAL A 56 -16.45 -2.57 0.46
CA VAL A 56 -17.90 -2.50 0.28
C VAL A 56 -18.42 -3.93 0.21
N GLY A 57 -19.40 -4.25 1.03
CA GLY A 57 -20.05 -5.56 1.04
C GLY A 57 -21.48 -5.44 1.53
N ASP A 58 -22.34 -6.32 1.05
CA ASP A 58 -23.67 -6.50 1.65
C ASP A 58 -23.58 -7.46 2.84
N GLY A 59 -24.54 -7.36 3.75
CA GLY A 59 -24.60 -8.27 4.90
C GLY A 59 -24.77 -9.75 4.52
N ALA A 60 -25.23 -10.05 3.29
CA ALA A 60 -25.43 -11.39 2.78
C ALA A 60 -24.15 -12.02 2.23
N SER A 61 -23.16 -11.21 1.85
CA SER A 61 -21.88 -11.70 1.30
C SER A 61 -20.98 -12.40 2.33
N GLY A 62 -21.29 -12.28 3.62
CA GLY A 62 -20.53 -12.89 4.71
C GLY A 62 -19.12 -12.29 4.89
N VAL A 63 -18.83 -11.16 4.27
CA VAL A 63 -17.54 -10.48 4.37
C VAL A 63 -17.28 -10.04 5.81
N ARG A 64 -16.04 -10.24 6.25
CA ARG A 64 -15.58 -9.82 7.57
C ARG A 64 -14.26 -9.07 7.43
N VAL A 65 -14.05 -8.08 8.30
CA VAL A 65 -12.76 -7.41 8.47
C VAL A 65 -12.29 -7.70 9.90
N ASN A 66 -11.11 -8.30 10.03
CA ASN A 66 -10.56 -8.75 11.31
C ASN A 66 -11.56 -9.62 12.11
N GLY A 67 -12.23 -10.55 11.42
CA GLY A 67 -13.25 -11.42 11.99
C GLY A 67 -14.61 -10.77 12.26
N GLN A 68 -14.74 -9.45 12.13
CA GLN A 68 -15.98 -8.72 12.41
C GLN A 68 -16.82 -8.54 11.14
N ALA A 69 -18.08 -8.94 11.20
CA ALA A 69 -19.05 -8.63 10.15
C ALA A 69 -19.40 -7.13 10.20
N PHE A 70 -19.66 -6.55 9.03
CA PHE A 70 -20.09 -5.16 8.92
C PHE A 70 -21.17 -5.03 7.83
N PRO A 71 -22.15 -4.15 8.00
CA PRO A 71 -23.10 -3.82 6.96
C PRO A 71 -22.58 -2.65 6.09
N GLY A 72 -22.54 -2.82 4.79
CA GLY A 72 -22.28 -1.73 3.84
C GLY A 72 -20.80 -1.42 3.60
N ILE A 73 -20.23 -0.46 4.29
CA ILE A 73 -18.90 0.09 4.02
C ILE A 73 -18.02 0.04 5.27
N ARG A 74 -16.78 -0.40 5.13
CA ARG A 74 -15.76 -0.40 6.19
C ARG A 74 -14.48 0.24 5.69
N LEU A 75 -13.95 1.24 6.42
CA LEU A 75 -12.64 1.81 6.17
C LEU A 75 -11.56 0.76 6.52
N LEU A 76 -10.54 0.65 5.66
CA LEU A 76 -9.42 -0.26 5.85
C LEU A 76 -8.22 0.45 6.45
N ALA A 77 -7.58 -0.22 7.37
CA ALA A 77 -6.27 0.11 7.92
C ALA A 77 -5.20 -0.86 7.40
N ASP A 78 -3.93 -0.46 7.49
CA ASP A 78 -2.81 -1.35 7.16
C ASP A 78 -2.88 -2.64 7.98
N LYS A 79 -2.64 -3.79 7.31
CA LYS A 79 -2.72 -5.16 7.86
C LYS A 79 -4.13 -5.68 8.16
N ASP A 80 -5.18 -4.98 7.77
CA ASP A 80 -6.52 -5.52 7.94
C ASP A 80 -6.69 -6.83 7.15
N GLU A 81 -7.14 -7.87 7.85
CA GLU A 81 -7.59 -9.11 7.24
C GLU A 81 -9.01 -8.96 6.70
N ILE A 82 -9.22 -9.33 5.45
CA ILE A 82 -10.53 -9.36 4.79
C ILE A 82 -10.85 -10.81 4.49
N SER A 83 -11.86 -11.35 5.14
CA SER A 83 -12.35 -12.71 4.90
C SER A 83 -13.60 -12.66 4.02
N VAL A 84 -13.60 -13.41 2.93
CA VAL A 84 -14.68 -13.47 1.94
C VAL A 84 -15.05 -14.93 1.68
N PRO A 85 -15.98 -15.50 2.44
CA PRO A 85 -16.43 -16.89 2.19
C PRO A 85 -17.15 -17.05 0.84
N PRO A 86 -16.90 -18.11 0.09
CA PRO A 86 -15.89 -19.16 0.26
C PRO A 86 -14.53 -18.82 -0.39
N ARG A 87 -14.34 -17.57 -0.78
CA ARG A 87 -13.23 -17.10 -1.64
C ARG A 87 -11.87 -16.99 -0.94
N GLY A 88 -11.85 -17.08 0.40
CA GLY A 88 -10.62 -17.07 1.17
C GLY A 88 -10.36 -15.80 1.94
N ARG A 89 -9.08 -15.61 2.29
CA ARG A 89 -8.60 -14.47 3.08
C ARG A 89 -7.68 -13.60 2.24
N PHE A 90 -7.76 -12.31 2.47
CA PHE A 90 -6.94 -11.28 1.86
C PHE A 90 -6.40 -10.39 2.97
N PHE A 91 -5.24 -9.75 2.75
CA PHE A 91 -4.77 -8.70 3.65
C PHE A 91 -4.55 -7.42 2.87
N PHE A 92 -5.04 -6.33 3.43
CA PHE A 92 -4.82 -5.01 2.88
C PHE A 92 -3.50 -4.43 3.39
N SER A 93 -2.72 -3.79 2.50
CA SER A 93 -1.54 -3.04 2.89
C SER A 93 -1.54 -1.65 2.26
N SER A 94 -1.33 -0.65 3.09
CA SER A 94 -1.03 0.72 2.70
C SER A 94 0.47 1.02 2.77
N GLU A 95 1.30 -0.01 2.94
CA GLU A 95 2.75 0.14 2.99
C GLU A 95 3.28 0.69 1.67
N ARG A 96 4.15 1.67 1.76
CA ARG A 96 4.88 2.18 0.60
C ARG A 96 6.19 1.41 0.43
N LEU A 97 6.53 1.08 -0.81
CA LEU A 97 7.86 0.61 -1.14
C LEU A 97 8.74 1.80 -1.55
N ALA A 98 10.06 1.66 -1.33
CA ALA A 98 11.00 2.66 -1.81
C ALA A 98 11.00 2.68 -3.34
N CYS A 99 10.70 3.82 -3.93
CA CYS A 99 10.79 4.05 -5.37
C CYS A 99 11.27 5.48 -5.63
N VAL A 100 11.91 5.68 -6.78
CA VAL A 100 12.31 7.00 -7.23
C VAL A 100 11.13 7.63 -7.93
N GLU A 101 10.67 8.75 -7.42
CA GLU A 101 9.56 9.52 -8.00
C GLU A 101 9.96 10.99 -8.11
N PRO A 102 9.44 11.73 -9.09
CA PRO A 102 9.55 13.19 -9.06
C PRO A 102 8.90 13.73 -7.78
N PHE A 103 9.58 14.61 -7.09
CA PHE A 103 8.99 15.25 -5.91
C PHE A 103 7.79 16.10 -6.31
N ASP A 104 6.62 15.79 -5.76
CA ASP A 104 5.32 16.38 -6.09
C ASP A 104 4.89 17.54 -5.17
N GLY A 105 5.74 17.91 -4.21
CA GLY A 105 5.43 18.97 -3.26
C GLY A 105 5.41 20.37 -3.91
N SER A 106 4.59 21.25 -3.36
CA SER A 106 4.49 22.65 -3.78
C SER A 106 5.63 23.55 -3.28
N ARG A 107 6.43 23.06 -2.36
CA ARG A 107 7.57 23.76 -1.76
C ARG A 107 8.78 22.84 -1.74
N GLU A 108 9.97 23.44 -1.85
CA GLU A 108 11.20 22.69 -1.64
C GLU A 108 11.30 22.19 -0.18
N VAL A 109 11.90 21.03 -0.02
CA VAL A 109 12.20 20.44 1.29
C VAL A 109 13.68 20.11 1.38
N SER A 110 14.24 20.06 2.56
CA SER A 110 15.66 19.71 2.72
C SER A 110 15.85 18.21 2.80
N CYS A 111 16.78 17.69 2.02
CA CYS A 111 17.24 16.30 2.16
C CYS A 111 17.97 16.14 3.50
N PRO A 112 17.58 15.22 4.39
CA PRO A 112 18.20 15.12 5.72
C PRO A 112 19.64 14.64 5.69
N ARG A 113 20.10 14.05 4.58
CA ARG A 113 21.47 13.56 4.45
C ARG A 113 22.44 14.63 4.00
N CYS A 114 22.13 15.36 2.93
CA CYS A 114 23.06 16.36 2.36
C CYS A 114 22.67 17.81 2.69
N LEU A 115 21.53 18.01 3.37
CA LEU A 115 20.96 19.30 3.78
C LEU A 115 20.63 20.26 2.63
N ARG A 116 20.70 19.78 1.39
CA ARG A 116 20.36 20.57 0.19
C ARG A 116 18.87 20.47 -0.10
N PRO A 117 18.31 21.49 -0.75
CA PRO A 117 16.90 21.47 -1.13
C PRO A 117 16.60 20.42 -2.20
N ILE A 118 15.47 19.75 -2.04
CA ILE A 118 14.78 18.94 -3.07
C ILE A 118 13.65 19.82 -3.60
N LYS A 119 13.71 20.14 -4.89
CA LYS A 119 12.73 21.01 -5.54
C LYS A 119 11.62 20.18 -6.17
N PRO A 120 10.43 20.77 -6.40
CA PRO A 120 9.38 20.12 -7.18
C PRO A 120 9.94 19.62 -8.53
N GLY A 121 9.68 18.36 -8.85
CA GLY A 121 10.17 17.66 -10.03
C GLY A 121 11.52 16.96 -9.88
N ASP A 122 12.28 17.22 -8.82
CA ASP A 122 13.55 16.52 -8.59
C ASP A 122 13.30 15.03 -8.28
N PRO A 123 14.09 14.11 -8.86
CA PRO A 123 14.03 12.69 -8.49
C PRO A 123 14.39 12.47 -7.02
N ALA A 124 13.44 11.92 -6.28
CA ALA A 124 13.60 11.71 -4.85
C ALA A 124 12.97 10.38 -4.42
N VAL A 125 13.39 9.90 -3.26
CA VAL A 125 12.77 8.75 -2.58
C VAL A 125 12.19 9.23 -1.26
N ARG A 126 10.91 8.95 -1.07
CA ARG A 126 10.25 9.10 0.22
C ARG A 126 10.50 7.86 1.06
N CYS A 127 10.99 8.04 2.28
CA CYS A 127 11.18 6.93 3.21
C CYS A 127 9.88 6.13 3.38
N PRO A 128 9.90 4.81 3.14
CA PRO A 128 8.72 3.95 3.28
C PRO A 128 8.14 3.88 4.69
N ASN A 129 8.94 4.17 5.71
CA ASN A 129 8.45 4.20 7.09
C ASN A 129 7.43 5.32 7.26
N ALA A 130 6.17 4.94 7.49
CA ALA A 130 5.05 5.86 7.61
C ALA A 130 5.22 6.93 8.72
N ASN A 131 5.99 6.60 9.76
CA ASN A 131 6.28 7.52 10.85
C ASN A 131 7.47 8.45 10.56
N CYS A 132 8.20 8.22 9.46
CA CYS A 132 9.34 9.01 9.05
C CYS A 132 9.00 9.92 7.87
N GLY A 133 8.66 9.32 6.72
CA GLY A 133 8.29 10.05 5.50
C GLY A 133 9.35 10.98 4.94
N ALA A 134 10.59 10.93 5.43
CA ALA A 134 11.69 11.79 5.00
C ALA A 134 11.96 11.65 3.50
N LEU A 135 12.28 12.75 2.84
CA LEU A 135 12.62 12.76 1.41
C LEU A 135 14.14 12.86 1.24
N HIS A 136 14.66 12.01 0.36
CA HIS A 136 16.09 11.99 0.03
C HIS A 136 16.26 12.12 -1.48
N HIS A 137 17.28 12.81 -1.93
CA HIS A 137 17.65 12.81 -3.33
C HIS A 137 17.98 11.39 -3.80
N GLN A 138 17.60 11.07 -5.04
CA GLN A 138 18.07 9.88 -5.75
C GLN A 138 18.19 10.19 -7.23
N MET A 139 19.24 10.93 -7.55
CA MET A 139 19.57 11.33 -8.91
C MET A 139 21.07 11.12 -9.16
N GLU A 140 21.49 11.19 -10.41
CA GLU A 140 22.83 10.88 -10.87
C GLU A 140 23.94 11.61 -10.06
N ARG A 141 23.69 12.85 -9.68
CA ARG A 141 24.61 13.67 -8.91
C ARG A 141 24.51 13.50 -7.39
N TRP A 142 23.33 13.11 -6.88
CA TRP A 142 23.04 13.00 -5.45
C TRP A 142 22.18 11.75 -5.18
N TRP A 143 22.85 10.65 -4.84
CA TRP A 143 22.22 9.36 -4.50
C TRP A 143 22.09 9.21 -2.98
N CYS A 144 21.50 10.21 -2.36
CA CYS A 144 21.43 10.32 -0.91
C CYS A 144 20.60 9.20 -0.27
N TRP A 145 19.61 8.64 -0.97
CA TRP A 145 18.85 7.52 -0.45
C TRP A 145 19.73 6.28 -0.31
N THR A 146 20.39 5.85 -1.37
CA THR A 146 21.21 4.63 -1.39
C THR A 146 22.64 4.80 -0.89
N HIS A 147 23.00 5.98 -0.36
CA HIS A 147 24.35 6.27 0.12
C HIS A 147 24.72 5.46 1.37
N GLU A 148 23.77 5.15 2.22
CA GLU A 148 23.93 4.39 3.45
C GLU A 148 22.91 3.24 3.48
N GLU A 149 23.14 2.25 4.33
CA GLU A 149 22.23 1.08 4.47
C GLU A 149 20.88 1.42 5.09
N SER A 150 20.78 2.55 5.80
CA SER A 150 19.54 2.99 6.44
C SER A 150 19.23 4.46 6.18
N CYS A 151 17.96 4.81 6.32
CA CYS A 151 17.47 6.18 6.27
C CYS A 151 18.18 7.05 7.30
N GLN A 152 18.45 8.30 6.95
CA GLN A 152 19.13 9.25 7.85
C GLN A 152 18.35 9.55 9.13
N LEU A 153 17.02 9.40 9.12
CA LEU A 153 16.15 9.76 10.25
C LEU A 153 15.51 8.55 10.93
N CYS A 154 15.69 7.34 10.39
CA CYS A 154 15.15 6.12 10.99
C CYS A 154 15.92 4.88 10.52
N ASP A 155 15.53 3.70 10.99
CA ASP A 155 16.16 2.40 10.71
C ASP A 155 15.67 1.73 9.41
N GLN A 156 14.88 2.42 8.58
CA GLN A 156 14.39 1.89 7.30
C GLN A 156 15.56 1.60 6.36
N LEU A 157 15.64 0.36 5.88
CA LEU A 157 16.62 -0.02 4.86
C LEU A 157 16.41 0.78 3.58
N THR A 158 17.51 1.22 2.97
CA THR A 158 17.51 2.07 1.77
C THR A 158 17.60 1.32 0.46
N ARG A 159 17.71 -0.02 0.51
CA ARG A 159 17.71 -0.85 -0.69
C ARG A 159 16.32 -0.86 -1.33
N PHE A 160 16.26 -0.73 -2.66
CA PHE A 160 15.01 -0.79 -3.41
C PHE A 160 14.38 -2.19 -3.44
N ASP A 161 15.19 -3.23 -3.25
CA ASP A 161 14.78 -4.62 -3.19
C ASP A 161 14.46 -5.12 -1.76
N ALA A 162 14.39 -4.22 -0.79
CA ALA A 162 14.09 -4.57 0.61
C ALA A 162 12.71 -5.25 0.78
N GLY A 163 11.80 -5.01 -0.20
CA GLY A 163 10.45 -5.57 -0.17
C GLY A 163 9.59 -4.98 0.95
N PHE A 164 8.56 -5.71 1.31
CA PHE A 164 7.63 -5.33 2.37
C PHE A 164 8.23 -5.58 3.76
N ARG A 165 7.92 -4.72 4.72
CA ARG A 165 8.32 -4.86 6.12
C ARG A 165 7.58 -5.99 6.84
N TRP A 166 6.41 -6.32 6.36
CA TRP A 166 5.61 -7.42 6.85
C TRP A 166 5.00 -8.23 5.70
N THR A 167 4.68 -9.49 5.98
CA THR A 167 3.94 -10.38 5.09
C THR A 167 2.90 -11.13 5.92
N PRO A 168 1.81 -11.64 5.33
CA PRO A 168 0.77 -12.36 6.06
C PRO A 168 1.28 -13.59 6.83
N GLU A 169 2.40 -14.19 6.42
CA GLU A 169 3.02 -15.31 7.14
C GLU A 169 3.61 -14.90 8.50
N LYS A 170 3.82 -13.60 8.72
CA LYS A 170 4.41 -13.06 9.94
C LYS A 170 3.36 -12.48 10.91
N LEU A 171 2.07 -12.60 10.55
CA LEU A 171 0.94 -12.23 11.38
C LEU A 171 0.37 -13.46 12.09
#